data_580bacd0b3b1d8c685307d80985deac2
#
_entry.id   580bacd0b3b1d8c685307d80985deac2
#
_cell.length_a   1.000
_cell.length_b   1.000
_cell.length_c   1.000
_cell.angle_alpha   90.00
_cell.angle_beta   90.00
_cell.angle_gamma   90.00
#
_symmetry.space_group_name_H-M   'P 1'
#
loop_
_entity.id
_entity.type
_entity.pdbx_description
1 polymer ?
#
loop_
_entity_poly.entity_id
_entity_poly.type
_entity_poly.pdbx_seq_one_letter_code
_entity_poly.pdbx_strand_id
1 'polypeptide(L)'
;MEIRKASVQDLGQIMQVYDKARKFMRENGNAEQWDEDYPSAELIEHDIDKMYLCMSEGRIACVFYYAAEEDEDYKEINGKWLNEEPYGVVHRVASTGIVRGAASFCLDWAYAQTLNLRMDTYSDNIPMQKLLVKCGFQYCGSFERLGMDKWMAYQKI
;
A
#
# COMPACT_ATOMS: atom_id res chain seq x y z
N MET A 1 -7.64 -13.06 -11.65
CA MET A 1 -7.32 -11.68 -11.22
C MET A 1 -6.40 -11.03 -12.26
N GLU A 2 -6.64 -9.77 -12.54
CA GLU A 2 -5.76 -9.00 -13.42
C GLU A 2 -5.60 -7.57 -12.89
N ILE A 3 -4.47 -6.93 -13.20
CA ILE A 3 -4.19 -5.56 -12.78
C ILE A 3 -4.44 -4.63 -13.97
N ARG A 4 -5.15 -3.53 -13.72
CA ARG A 4 -5.28 -2.43 -14.69
C ARG A 4 -5.08 -1.07 -14.02
N LYS A 5 -4.75 -0.06 -14.81
CA LYS A 5 -4.72 1.30 -14.31
C LYS A 5 -6.13 1.78 -13.95
N ALA A 6 -6.22 2.56 -12.89
CA ALA A 6 -7.45 3.26 -12.55
C ALA A 6 -7.64 4.46 -13.48
N SER A 7 -8.88 4.89 -13.60
CA SER A 7 -9.26 6.11 -14.30
C SER A 7 -10.20 6.95 -13.43
N VAL A 8 -10.49 8.18 -13.85
CA VAL A 8 -11.39 9.07 -13.09
C VAL A 8 -12.78 8.46 -12.90
N GLN A 9 -13.23 7.63 -13.85
CA GLN A 9 -14.51 6.94 -13.75
C GLN A 9 -14.55 5.93 -12.60
N ASP A 10 -13.40 5.44 -12.15
CA ASP A 10 -13.30 4.50 -11.04
C ASP A 10 -13.33 5.17 -9.67
N LEU A 11 -13.21 6.49 -9.60
CA LEU A 11 -13.00 7.23 -8.36
C LEU A 11 -14.07 6.92 -7.29
N GLY A 12 -15.33 6.90 -7.68
CA GLY A 12 -16.43 6.61 -6.74
C GLY A 12 -16.31 5.24 -6.09
N GLN A 13 -16.01 4.20 -6.88
CA GLN A 13 -15.83 2.84 -6.36
C GLN A 13 -14.55 2.72 -5.53
N ILE A 14 -13.48 3.37 -5.94
CA ILE A 14 -12.21 3.41 -5.19
C ILE A 14 -12.46 3.98 -3.80
N MET A 15 -13.17 5.09 -3.70
CA MET A 15 -13.45 5.72 -2.41
C MET A 15 -14.32 4.83 -1.51
N GLN A 16 -15.25 4.07 -2.08
CA GLN A 16 -16.01 3.08 -1.30
C GLN A 16 -15.11 2.00 -0.72
N VAL A 17 -14.12 1.55 -1.49
CA VAL A 17 -13.13 0.56 -1.02
C VAL A 17 -12.33 1.14 0.15
N TYR A 18 -11.86 2.37 0.03
CA TYR A 18 -11.08 3.01 1.09
C TYR A 18 -11.91 3.28 2.35
N ASP A 19 -13.17 3.68 2.20
CA ASP A 19 -14.05 3.89 3.35
C ASP A 19 -14.23 2.60 4.17
N LYS A 20 -14.45 1.49 3.50
CA LYS A 20 -14.56 0.17 4.14
C LYS A 20 -13.24 -0.28 4.77
N ALA A 21 -12.12 -0.05 4.08
CA ALA A 21 -10.78 -0.39 4.59
C ALA A 21 -10.48 0.41 5.86
N ARG A 22 -10.77 1.70 5.87
CA ARG A 22 -10.56 2.55 7.04
C ARG A 22 -11.38 2.09 8.23
N LYS A 23 -12.63 1.73 8.00
CA LYS A 23 -13.51 1.18 9.04
C LYS A 23 -12.94 -0.12 9.60
N PHE A 24 -12.52 -1.03 8.73
CA PHE A 24 -11.91 -2.30 9.13
C PHE A 24 -10.65 -2.06 9.99
N MET A 25 -9.79 -1.13 9.59
CA MET A 25 -8.59 -0.80 10.35
C MET A 25 -8.93 -0.33 11.76
N ARG A 26 -9.90 0.56 11.91
CA ARG A 26 -10.35 1.07 13.22
C ARG A 26 -10.92 -0.03 14.10
N GLU A 27 -11.71 -0.92 13.54
CA GLU A 27 -12.34 -2.03 14.26
C GLU A 27 -11.33 -3.12 14.65
N ASN A 28 -10.13 -3.14 14.04
CA ASN A 28 -9.12 -4.17 14.25
C ASN A 28 -7.83 -3.64 14.89
N GLY A 29 -7.93 -2.59 15.69
CA GLY A 29 -6.82 -2.10 16.50
C GLY A 29 -5.86 -1.17 15.79
N ASN A 30 -6.19 -0.68 14.60
CA ASN A 30 -5.33 0.20 13.81
C ASN A 30 -6.08 1.49 13.43
N ALA A 31 -6.36 2.31 14.42
CA ALA A 31 -7.11 3.56 14.23
C ALA A 31 -6.20 4.75 13.86
N GLU A 32 -4.89 4.63 14.02
CA GLU A 32 -3.96 5.76 13.90
C GLU A 32 -3.24 5.83 12.55
N GLN A 33 -3.17 4.75 11.77
CA GLN A 33 -2.46 4.73 10.50
C GLN A 33 -3.09 5.69 9.49
N TRP A 34 -4.42 5.69 9.38
CA TRP A 34 -5.19 6.59 8.51
C TRP A 34 -6.16 7.37 9.37
N ASP A 35 -6.18 8.70 9.22
CA ASP A 35 -7.21 9.52 9.86
C ASP A 35 -8.55 9.39 9.11
N GLU A 36 -9.57 10.10 9.58
CA GLU A 36 -10.93 9.98 9.04
C GLU A 36 -11.04 10.42 7.57
N ASP A 37 -10.12 11.29 7.13
CA ASP A 37 -10.16 11.90 5.80
C ASP A 37 -9.12 11.30 4.85
N TYR A 38 -8.30 10.36 5.31
CA TYR A 38 -7.25 9.79 4.50
C TYR A 38 -7.60 8.36 4.03
N PRO A 39 -7.38 8.01 2.76
CA PRO A 39 -7.06 8.94 1.67
C PRO A 39 -8.31 9.70 1.20
N SER A 40 -8.16 10.96 0.89
CA SER A 40 -9.26 11.78 0.37
C SER A 40 -9.50 11.52 -1.11
N ALA A 41 -10.71 11.84 -1.59
CA ALA A 41 -11.03 11.75 -3.02
C ALA A 41 -10.12 12.66 -3.85
N GLU A 42 -9.80 13.84 -3.34
CA GLU A 42 -8.91 14.79 -4.02
C GLU A 42 -7.50 14.23 -4.19
N LEU A 43 -6.96 13.57 -3.15
CA LEU A 43 -5.65 12.92 -3.22
C LEU A 43 -5.65 11.79 -4.24
N ILE A 44 -6.66 10.94 -4.24
CA ILE A 44 -6.75 9.81 -5.18
C ILE A 44 -6.90 10.33 -6.62
N GLU A 45 -7.71 11.36 -6.84
CA GLU A 45 -7.84 11.97 -8.16
C GLU A 45 -6.50 12.57 -8.63
N HIS A 46 -5.77 13.25 -7.75
CA HIS A 46 -4.44 13.78 -8.04
C HIS A 46 -3.46 12.67 -8.44
N ASP A 47 -3.53 11.51 -7.78
CA ASP A 47 -2.62 10.39 -8.00
C ASP A 47 -3.17 9.35 -8.97
N ILE A 48 -4.26 9.65 -9.69
CA ILE A 48 -4.99 8.64 -10.47
C ILE A 48 -4.12 7.88 -11.47
N ASP A 49 -3.13 8.53 -12.05
CA ASP A 49 -2.20 7.91 -13.00
C ASP A 49 -1.28 6.85 -12.36
N LYS A 50 -1.19 6.86 -11.03
CA LYS A 50 -0.39 5.92 -10.25
C LYS A 50 -1.25 4.95 -9.44
N MET A 51 -2.57 5.02 -9.61
CA MET A 51 -3.50 4.12 -8.96
C MET A 51 -3.80 2.92 -9.85
N TYR A 52 -3.84 1.75 -9.24
CA TYR A 52 -4.08 0.48 -9.94
C TYR A 52 -5.19 -0.30 -9.25
N LEU A 53 -5.90 -1.07 -10.03
CA LEU A 53 -6.99 -1.92 -9.57
C LEU A 53 -6.68 -3.38 -9.89
N CYS A 54 -6.84 -4.24 -8.91
CA CYS A 54 -6.92 -5.68 -9.14
C CYS A 54 -8.37 -6.04 -9.38
N MET A 55 -8.66 -6.58 -10.55
CA MET A 55 -10.01 -6.95 -10.96
C MET A 55 -10.21 -8.45 -10.90
N SER A 56 -11.36 -8.88 -10.42
CA SER A 56 -11.79 -10.26 -10.42
C SER A 56 -13.25 -10.32 -10.84
N GLU A 57 -13.53 -10.99 -11.95
CA GLU A 57 -14.88 -11.14 -12.51
C GLU A 57 -15.64 -9.81 -12.62
N GLY A 58 -14.97 -8.79 -13.17
CA GLY A 58 -15.56 -7.47 -13.36
C GLY A 58 -15.73 -6.62 -12.11
N ARG A 59 -15.18 -7.07 -10.96
CA ARG A 59 -15.29 -6.38 -9.68
C ARG A 59 -13.92 -6.03 -9.13
N ILE A 60 -13.84 -4.93 -8.36
CA ILE A 60 -12.59 -4.53 -7.71
C ILE A 60 -12.30 -5.47 -6.54
N ALA A 61 -11.16 -6.15 -6.59
CA ALA A 61 -10.68 -7.01 -5.52
C ALA A 61 -9.66 -6.29 -4.62
N CYS A 62 -8.89 -5.34 -5.17
CA CYS A 62 -7.91 -4.57 -4.41
C CYS A 62 -7.59 -3.27 -5.15
N VAL A 63 -7.27 -2.23 -4.39
CA VAL A 63 -6.80 -0.93 -4.89
C VAL A 63 -5.44 -0.66 -4.29
N PHE A 64 -4.52 -0.07 -5.05
CA PHE A 64 -3.21 0.32 -4.54
C PHE A 64 -2.58 1.42 -5.39
N TYR A 65 -1.64 2.14 -4.79
CA TYR A 65 -0.76 3.09 -5.47
C TYR A 65 0.55 2.38 -5.80
N TYR A 66 1.06 2.57 -7.01
CA TYR A 66 2.39 2.09 -7.40
C TYR A 66 3.09 3.13 -8.25
N ALA A 67 4.38 3.37 -7.95
CA ALA A 67 5.24 4.20 -8.78
C ALA A 67 6.70 3.78 -8.63
N ALA A 68 7.47 3.91 -9.72
CA ALA A 68 8.92 3.77 -9.69
C ALA A 68 9.49 5.17 -9.39
N GLU A 69 9.62 5.50 -8.13
CA GLU A 69 10.03 6.83 -7.67
C GLU A 69 10.69 6.77 -6.30
N GLU A 70 11.49 7.79 -5.98
CA GLU A 70 12.01 7.96 -4.63
C GLU A 70 10.91 8.50 -3.72
N ASP A 71 10.88 8.02 -2.47
CA ASP A 71 9.96 8.50 -1.44
C ASP A 71 10.77 9.27 -0.39
N GLU A 72 10.36 10.50 -0.10
CA GLU A 72 11.05 11.37 0.88
C GLU A 72 11.14 10.71 2.26
N ASP A 73 10.07 10.01 2.68
CA ASP A 73 10.04 9.35 3.98
C ASP A 73 11.04 8.20 4.09
N TYR A 74 11.50 7.67 2.95
CA TYR A 74 12.44 6.55 2.91
C TYR A 74 13.90 6.96 2.85
N LYS A 75 14.20 8.25 2.77
CA LYS A 75 15.58 8.74 2.68
C LYS A 75 16.37 8.47 3.96
N GLU A 76 15.73 8.65 5.11
CA GLU A 76 16.34 8.38 6.41
C GLU A 76 15.43 7.48 7.23
N ILE A 77 15.93 6.30 7.58
CA ILE A 77 15.24 5.39 8.48
C ILE A 77 16.15 5.04 9.65
N ASN A 78 15.53 4.70 10.78
CA ASN A 78 16.24 4.12 11.89
C ASN A 78 16.44 2.63 11.62
N GLY A 79 17.51 2.32 10.92
CA GLY A 79 17.80 1.01 10.38
C GLY A 79 18.57 1.12 9.09
N LYS A 80 18.42 0.12 8.21
CA LYS A 80 19.19 0.09 6.97
C LYS A 80 18.41 -0.62 5.87
N TRP A 81 18.28 0.04 4.71
CA TRP A 81 17.74 -0.59 3.51
C TRP A 81 18.67 -1.70 3.01
N LEU A 82 18.11 -2.66 2.29
CA LEU A 82 18.86 -3.81 1.78
C LEU A 82 19.85 -3.41 0.67
N ASN A 83 19.52 -2.36 -0.09
CA ASN A 83 20.40 -1.79 -1.12
C ASN A 83 20.06 -0.32 -1.34
N GLU A 84 20.87 0.35 -2.17
CA GLU A 84 20.67 1.74 -2.59
C GLU A 84 20.27 1.84 -4.07
N GLU A 85 19.80 0.75 -4.66
CA GLU A 85 19.37 0.72 -6.05
C GLU A 85 18.02 1.42 -6.23
N PRO A 86 17.68 1.86 -7.46
CA PRO A 86 16.35 2.39 -7.76
C PRO A 86 15.25 1.39 -7.35
N TYR A 87 14.16 1.90 -6.83
CA TYR A 87 13.10 1.06 -6.29
C TYR A 87 11.72 1.55 -6.71
N GLY A 88 10.75 0.66 -6.65
CA GLY A 88 9.34 1.00 -6.72
C GLY A 88 8.74 1.15 -5.33
N VAL A 89 7.66 1.88 -5.23
CA VAL A 89 6.91 2.04 -3.99
C VAL A 89 5.46 1.63 -4.18
N VAL A 90 4.87 1.05 -3.15
CA VAL A 90 3.44 0.75 -3.08
C VAL A 90 2.88 1.41 -1.83
N HIS A 91 1.77 2.09 -1.98
CA HIS A 91 1.05 2.74 -0.88
C HIS A 91 -0.44 2.44 -0.96
N ARG A 92 -1.13 2.62 0.15
CA ARG A 92 -2.59 2.61 0.20
C ARG A 92 -3.22 1.34 -0.37
N VAL A 93 -2.70 0.19 0.03
CA VAL A 93 -3.26 -1.12 -0.37
C VAL A 93 -4.55 -1.36 0.39
N ALA A 94 -5.63 -1.63 -0.32
CA ALA A 94 -6.93 -1.94 0.28
C ALA A 94 -7.64 -3.06 -0.49
N SER A 95 -7.81 -4.20 0.16
CA SER A 95 -8.56 -5.34 -0.38
C SER A 95 -10.04 -5.22 -0.07
N THR A 96 -10.89 -5.74 -0.95
CA THR A 96 -12.34 -5.76 -0.75
C THR A 96 -12.83 -7.06 -0.11
N GLY A 97 -12.01 -8.11 -0.10
CA GLY A 97 -12.38 -9.40 0.45
C GLY A 97 -13.20 -10.30 -0.47
N ILE A 98 -13.46 -9.87 -1.71
CA ILE A 98 -14.27 -10.68 -2.65
C ILE A 98 -13.52 -11.90 -3.17
N VAL A 99 -12.19 -11.90 -3.11
CA VAL A 99 -11.37 -13.03 -3.49
C VAL A 99 -10.14 -13.08 -2.61
N ARG A 100 -9.74 -14.29 -2.25
CA ARG A 100 -8.56 -14.51 -1.41
C ARG A 100 -7.28 -14.24 -2.21
N GLY A 101 -6.29 -13.61 -1.57
CA GLY A 101 -4.96 -13.39 -2.16
C GLY A 101 -4.84 -12.18 -3.07
N ALA A 102 -5.84 -11.30 -3.12
CA ALA A 102 -5.80 -10.12 -3.99
C ALA A 102 -4.63 -9.18 -3.66
N ALA A 103 -4.38 -8.90 -2.39
CA ALA A 103 -3.27 -8.04 -1.99
C ALA A 103 -1.92 -8.65 -2.36
N SER A 104 -1.72 -9.96 -2.11
CA SER A 104 -0.51 -10.67 -2.53
C SER A 104 -0.29 -10.57 -4.03
N PHE A 105 -1.36 -10.75 -4.80
CA PHE A 105 -1.31 -10.63 -6.26
C PHE A 105 -0.84 -9.25 -6.69
N CYS A 106 -1.34 -8.19 -6.04
CA CYS A 106 -0.93 -6.82 -6.32
C CYS A 106 0.54 -6.59 -6.00
N LEU A 107 1.01 -7.09 -4.86
CA LEU A 107 2.41 -6.93 -4.45
C LEU A 107 3.36 -7.70 -5.38
N ASP A 108 2.99 -8.88 -5.81
CA ASP A 108 3.78 -9.66 -6.78
C ASP A 108 3.85 -8.93 -8.13
N TRP A 109 2.75 -8.36 -8.58
CA TRP A 109 2.73 -7.55 -9.79
C TRP A 109 3.63 -6.34 -9.68
N ALA A 110 3.55 -5.60 -8.57
CA ALA A 110 4.37 -4.42 -8.33
C ALA A 110 5.85 -4.76 -8.27
N TYR A 111 6.21 -5.84 -7.58
CA TYR A 111 7.58 -6.31 -7.51
C TYR A 111 8.14 -6.63 -8.89
N ALA A 112 7.34 -7.26 -9.75
CA ALA A 112 7.78 -7.61 -11.10
C ALA A 112 8.14 -6.40 -11.97
N GLN A 113 7.64 -5.21 -11.63
CA GLN A 113 7.93 -3.99 -12.40
C GLN A 113 9.37 -3.48 -12.20
N THR A 114 9.91 -3.59 -11.00
CA THR A 114 11.22 -3.01 -10.66
C THR A 114 12.20 -4.00 -10.06
N LEU A 115 11.74 -5.17 -9.60
CA LEU A 115 12.54 -6.19 -8.89
C LEU A 115 13.24 -5.61 -7.65
N ASN A 116 12.74 -4.50 -7.14
CA ASN A 116 13.20 -3.84 -5.92
C ASN A 116 12.06 -2.96 -5.43
N LEU A 117 11.43 -3.35 -4.34
CA LEU A 117 10.20 -2.71 -3.88
C LEU A 117 10.32 -2.33 -2.41
N ARG A 118 10.02 -1.07 -2.09
CA ARG A 118 9.97 -0.56 -0.71
C ARG A 118 8.54 -0.27 -0.33
N MET A 119 8.19 -0.61 0.90
CA MET A 119 6.87 -0.36 1.45
C MET A 119 6.99 0.01 2.92
N ASP A 120 5.93 0.57 3.46
CA ASP A 120 5.83 0.81 4.89
C ASP A 120 4.44 0.46 5.39
N THR A 121 4.34 0.25 6.69
CA THR A 121 3.07 0.10 7.38
C THR A 121 3.21 0.59 8.82
N TYR A 122 2.08 0.84 9.46
CA TYR A 122 2.05 1.28 10.85
C TYR A 122 2.19 0.08 11.79
N SER A 123 2.84 0.28 12.93
CA SER A 123 3.10 -0.81 13.88
C SER A 123 1.85 -1.50 14.41
N ASP A 124 0.70 -0.83 14.39
CA ASP A 124 -0.58 -1.42 14.80
C ASP A 124 -1.23 -2.27 13.71
N ASN A 125 -0.72 -2.21 12.48
CA ASN A 125 -1.30 -2.95 11.35
C ASN A 125 -0.70 -4.35 11.25
N ILE A 126 -1.16 -5.24 12.11
CA ILE A 126 -0.66 -6.61 12.18
C ILE A 126 -0.94 -7.40 10.90
N PRO A 127 -2.14 -7.33 10.31
CA PRO A 127 -2.41 -8.06 9.05
C PRO A 127 -1.45 -7.68 7.92
N MET A 128 -1.12 -6.40 7.76
CA MET A 128 -0.19 -5.95 6.72
C MET A 128 1.22 -6.43 6.99
N GLN A 129 1.69 -6.39 8.25
CA GLN A 129 3.01 -6.90 8.60
C GLN A 129 3.15 -8.39 8.23
N LYS A 130 2.12 -9.17 8.54
CA LYS A 130 2.11 -10.62 8.20
C LYS A 130 2.11 -10.82 6.68
N LEU A 131 1.35 -10.02 5.96
CA LEU A 131 1.30 -10.10 4.50
C LEU A 131 2.65 -9.79 3.89
N LEU A 132 3.32 -8.72 4.34
CA LEU A 132 4.63 -8.33 3.83
C LEU A 132 5.67 -9.44 4.02
N VAL A 133 5.73 -10.03 5.21
CA VAL A 133 6.64 -11.14 5.49
C VAL A 133 6.32 -12.34 4.58
N LYS A 134 5.04 -12.69 4.45
CA LYS A 134 4.59 -13.77 3.58
C LYS A 134 4.98 -13.55 2.12
N CYS A 135 4.93 -12.30 1.67
CA CYS A 135 5.29 -11.94 0.29
C CYS A 135 6.80 -11.78 0.07
N GLY A 136 7.62 -12.06 1.07
CA GLY A 136 9.08 -12.05 0.94
C GLY A 136 9.74 -10.72 1.26
N PHE A 137 9.02 -9.77 1.85
CA PHE A 137 9.62 -8.52 2.32
C PHE A 137 10.39 -8.73 3.61
N GLN A 138 11.45 -7.94 3.79
CA GLN A 138 12.25 -7.93 5.00
C GLN A 138 12.08 -6.61 5.72
N TYR A 139 11.95 -6.67 7.04
CA TYR A 139 11.92 -5.48 7.87
C TYR A 139 13.29 -4.79 7.85
N CYS A 140 13.32 -3.49 7.57
CA CYS A 140 14.55 -2.72 7.44
C CYS A 140 14.78 -1.70 8.55
N GLY A 141 13.72 -1.30 9.25
CA GLY A 141 13.83 -0.30 10.29
C GLY A 141 12.54 0.50 10.46
N SER A 142 12.62 1.55 11.26
CA SER A 142 11.49 2.43 11.54
C SER A 142 11.79 3.85 11.08
N PHE A 143 10.76 4.66 10.96
CA PHE A 143 10.91 6.09 10.64
C PHE A 143 9.75 6.89 11.22
N GLU A 144 9.94 8.20 11.27
CA GLU A 144 8.95 9.14 11.76
C GLU A 144 8.13 9.71 10.59
N ARG A 145 6.82 9.74 10.78
CA ARG A 145 5.88 10.42 9.88
C ARG A 145 4.81 11.07 10.74
N LEU A 146 4.50 12.33 10.47
CA LEU A 146 3.50 13.10 11.21
C LEU A 146 3.75 13.10 12.74
N GLY A 147 5.01 13.17 13.15
CA GLY A 147 5.39 13.21 14.56
C GLY A 147 5.34 11.87 15.29
N MET A 148 5.06 10.77 14.57
CA MET A 148 5.00 9.42 15.14
C MET A 148 6.11 8.55 14.55
N ASP A 149 6.82 7.82 15.42
CA ASP A 149 7.97 6.97 15.06
C ASP A 149 7.60 5.49 14.90
N LYS A 150 6.31 5.19 14.77
CA LYS A 150 5.79 3.82 14.72
C LYS A 150 5.63 3.28 13.30
N TRP A 151 6.20 3.92 12.32
CA TRP A 151 6.16 3.47 10.93
C TRP A 151 7.29 2.48 10.68
N MET A 152 6.95 1.37 10.04
CA MET A 152 7.85 0.24 9.80
C MET A 152 8.18 0.14 8.32
N ALA A 153 9.47 0.15 8.00
CA ALA A 153 9.98 0.10 6.63
C ALA A 153 10.33 -1.33 6.23
N TYR A 154 9.89 -1.73 5.05
CA TYR A 154 10.11 -3.06 4.49
C TYR A 154 10.64 -2.96 3.07
N GLN A 155 11.43 -3.94 2.66
CA GLN A 155 11.95 -4.02 1.29
C GLN A 155 11.99 -5.47 0.81
N LYS A 156 11.72 -5.64 -0.49
CA LYS A 156 11.88 -6.91 -1.21
C LYS A 156 12.80 -6.69 -2.40
N ILE A 157 13.87 -7.50 -2.48
CA ILE A 157 14.85 -7.49 -3.56
C ILE A 157 14.94 -8.85 -4.23
#